data_e59f76bf858f0a7e66d21ddc543799ed
#
_entry.id   e59f76bf858f0a7e66d21ddc543799ed
#
_cell.length_a   1.000
_cell.length_b   1.000
_cell.length_c   1.000
_cell.angle_alpha   90.00
_cell.angle_beta   90.00
_cell.angle_gamma   90.00
#
_symmetry.space_group_name_H-M   'P 1'
#
loop_
_entity.id
_entity.type
_entity.pdbx_description
1 polymer ?
#
loop_
_entity_poly.entity_id
_entity_poly.type
_entity_poly.pdbx_seq_one_letter_code
_entity_poly.pdbx_strand_id
1 'polypeptide(L)'
;MTDNELSNFDLDKLYSLSNISGDFVPSKCNIITTYKKDKYNDQTSLEDRDPNIFNGYGHAVLFHRWSPSSAHWVPIIRNKNNDVIVFDSLGKNGILKDKKLIKKLTDVMRENGMNKITFNSKPFQGNDTSTCGKWSIYAISMNKLFNGVDIEKLHNHLDEKKKQFGSYDKYILNLFSKDVL
;
A
#
# COMPACT_ATOMS: atom_id res chain seq x y z
N MET A 1 -16.66 9.71 0.47
CA MET A 1 -16.39 8.67 1.47
C MET A 1 -16.94 9.16 2.80
N THR A 2 -17.95 8.50 3.32
CA THR A 2 -18.59 8.81 4.61
C THR A 2 -18.05 7.89 5.69
N ASP A 3 -18.17 8.26 6.97
CA ASP A 3 -17.73 7.39 8.09
C ASP A 3 -18.48 6.06 8.12
N ASN A 4 -19.76 6.05 7.72
CA ASN A 4 -20.57 4.84 7.63
C ASN A 4 -20.06 3.89 6.54
N GLU A 5 -19.63 4.41 5.39
CA GLU A 5 -19.05 3.60 4.31
C GLU A 5 -17.73 2.95 4.75
N LEU A 6 -16.89 3.71 5.46
CA LEU A 6 -15.64 3.19 6.02
C LEU A 6 -15.89 2.13 7.12
N SER A 7 -16.96 2.29 7.91
CA SER A 7 -17.30 1.36 8.99
C SER A 7 -17.87 0.02 8.49
N ASN A 8 -18.49 0.03 7.31
CA ASN A 8 -19.07 -1.15 6.65
C ASN A 8 -18.11 -1.78 5.63
N PHE A 9 -16.83 -1.60 5.84
CA PHE A 9 -15.81 -2.17 4.97
C PHE A 9 -15.96 -3.69 4.87
N ASP A 10 -16.16 -4.17 3.65
CA ASP A 10 -16.44 -5.57 3.35
C ASP A 10 -15.15 -6.41 3.37
N LEU A 11 -15.00 -7.21 4.40
CA LEU A 11 -13.84 -8.07 4.61
C LEU A 11 -13.70 -9.16 3.55
N ASP A 12 -14.80 -9.69 3.03
CA ASP A 12 -14.77 -10.69 1.96
C ASP A 12 -14.08 -10.15 0.71
N LYS A 13 -14.25 -8.84 0.44
CA LYS A 13 -13.54 -8.16 -0.65
C LYS A 13 -12.06 -7.96 -0.36
N LEU A 14 -11.68 -7.75 0.90
CA LEU A 14 -10.26 -7.71 1.30
C LEU A 14 -9.57 -9.04 0.98
N TYR A 15 -10.22 -10.15 1.33
CA TYR A 15 -9.67 -11.48 1.06
C TYR A 15 -9.62 -11.82 -0.42
N SER A 16 -10.62 -11.44 -1.19
CA SER A 16 -10.60 -11.63 -2.65
C SER A 16 -9.48 -10.86 -3.36
N LEU A 17 -8.91 -9.87 -2.69
CA LEU A 17 -7.80 -9.06 -3.18
C LEU A 17 -6.43 -9.50 -2.65
N SER A 18 -6.39 -10.44 -1.71
CA SER A 18 -5.16 -11.00 -1.16
C SER A 18 -4.79 -12.33 -1.85
N ASN A 19 -3.51 -12.57 -1.96
CA ASN A 19 -3.01 -13.87 -2.39
C ASN A 19 -2.81 -14.74 -1.14
N ILE A 20 -3.42 -15.94 -1.14
CA ILE A 20 -3.50 -16.84 0.03
C ILE A 20 -2.18 -17.58 0.31
N SER A 21 -1.06 -17.14 -0.19
CA SER A 21 0.23 -17.79 0.04
C SER A 21 1.05 -17.13 1.15
N GLY A 22 0.57 -17.17 2.39
CA GLY A 22 1.36 -16.83 3.58
C GLY A 22 1.90 -15.40 3.71
N ASP A 23 2.25 -14.77 2.61
CA ASP A 23 2.58 -13.36 2.50
C ASP A 23 1.34 -12.62 2.00
N PHE A 24 0.71 -11.78 2.82
CA PHE A 24 -0.43 -10.97 2.43
C PHE A 24 -0.04 -9.96 1.34
N VAL A 25 -0.08 -10.41 0.10
CA VAL A 25 0.18 -9.58 -1.08
C VAL A 25 -1.14 -9.32 -1.78
N PRO A 26 -1.48 -8.07 -2.09
CA PRO A 26 -2.69 -7.76 -2.84
C PRO A 26 -2.69 -8.46 -4.19
N SER A 27 -3.80 -9.13 -4.54
CA SER A 27 -4.00 -9.66 -5.87
C SER A 27 -4.38 -8.57 -6.86
N LYS A 28 -4.22 -8.83 -8.15
CA LYS A 28 -4.57 -7.88 -9.23
C LYS A 28 -3.86 -6.51 -9.12
N CYS A 29 -2.61 -6.55 -8.71
CA CYS A 29 -1.71 -5.40 -8.75
C CYS A 29 -0.36 -5.83 -9.30
N ASN A 30 0.40 -4.88 -9.84
CA ASN A 30 1.79 -5.14 -10.21
C ASN A 30 2.68 -5.12 -8.99
N ILE A 31 3.69 -5.96 -8.97
CA ILE A 31 4.74 -5.93 -7.93
C ILE A 31 5.98 -5.26 -8.50
N ILE A 32 6.44 -4.25 -7.81
CA ILE A 32 7.64 -3.50 -8.16
C ILE A 32 8.70 -3.79 -7.13
N THR A 33 9.89 -4.15 -7.57
CA THR A 33 11.07 -4.31 -6.73
C THR A 33 12.02 -3.14 -6.86
N THR A 34 12.74 -2.83 -5.80
CA THR A 34 13.66 -1.68 -5.79
C THR A 34 14.92 -1.91 -6.61
N TYR A 35 15.49 -3.10 -6.58
CA TYR A 35 16.79 -3.37 -7.20
C TYR A 35 16.76 -4.53 -8.19
N LYS A 36 16.52 -5.74 -7.75
CA LYS A 36 16.53 -6.94 -8.59
C LYS A 36 15.19 -7.65 -8.51
N LYS A 37 14.85 -8.38 -9.58
CA LYS A 37 13.74 -9.32 -9.54
C LYS A 37 13.96 -10.32 -8.40
N ASP A 38 12.95 -10.46 -7.55
CA ASP A 38 12.97 -11.37 -6.40
C ASP A 38 12.25 -12.68 -6.75
N LYS A 39 11.68 -13.35 -5.78
CA LYS A 39 10.98 -14.64 -5.93
C LYS A 39 9.71 -14.62 -6.80
N TYR A 40 9.22 -13.44 -7.14
CA TYR A 40 8.00 -13.27 -7.95
C TYR A 40 8.34 -13.13 -9.43
N ASN A 41 7.82 -14.03 -10.27
CA ASN A 41 8.21 -14.12 -11.68
C ASN A 41 7.77 -12.94 -12.56
N ASP A 42 6.66 -12.27 -12.21
CA ASP A 42 6.06 -11.20 -13.04
C ASP A 42 6.27 -9.80 -12.47
N GLN A 43 7.32 -9.60 -11.68
CA GLN A 43 7.61 -8.32 -11.07
C GLN A 43 8.35 -7.37 -12.00
N THR A 44 8.08 -6.08 -11.83
CA THR A 44 8.80 -4.99 -12.48
C THR A 44 9.92 -4.48 -11.56
N SER A 45 11.14 -4.40 -12.04
CA SER A 45 12.24 -3.78 -11.30
C SER A 45 12.36 -2.30 -11.63
N LEU A 46 12.61 -1.45 -10.64
CA LEU A 46 12.94 -0.03 -10.85
C LEU A 46 14.28 0.15 -11.58
N GLU A 47 15.10 -0.90 -11.67
CA GLU A 47 16.34 -0.90 -12.45
C GLU A 47 16.14 -1.27 -13.92
N ASP A 48 14.95 -1.70 -14.32
CA ASP A 48 14.62 -1.97 -15.70
C ASP A 48 14.77 -0.69 -16.53
N ARG A 49 15.09 -0.84 -17.82
CA ARG A 49 15.33 0.31 -18.72
C ARG A 49 14.08 1.19 -18.83
N ASP A 50 12.92 0.58 -19.00
CA ASP A 50 11.63 1.25 -19.15
C ASP A 50 10.62 0.58 -18.20
N PRO A 51 10.72 0.81 -16.89
CA PRO A 51 9.86 0.14 -15.92
C PRO A 51 8.41 0.60 -16.06
N ASN A 52 7.50 -0.35 -16.26
CA ASN A 52 6.07 -0.10 -16.29
C ASN A 52 5.48 -0.33 -14.90
N ILE A 53 5.23 0.75 -14.16
CA ILE A 53 4.78 0.70 -12.76
C ILE A 53 3.52 -0.15 -12.58
N PHE A 54 2.54 0.01 -13.46
CA PHE A 54 1.26 -0.69 -13.27
C PHE A 54 1.13 -1.97 -14.11
N ASN A 55 1.90 -2.12 -15.17
CA ASN A 55 1.93 -3.30 -16.05
C ASN A 55 0.53 -3.85 -16.40
N GLY A 56 -0.38 -2.94 -16.80
CA GLY A 56 -1.77 -3.29 -17.12
C GLY A 56 -2.72 -3.43 -15.93
N TYR A 57 -2.22 -3.38 -14.70
CA TYR A 57 -3.04 -3.40 -13.49
C TYR A 57 -3.45 -1.98 -13.06
N GLY A 58 -4.51 -1.87 -12.25
CA GLY A 58 -4.98 -0.60 -11.72
C GLY A 58 -4.07 -0.01 -10.64
N HIS A 59 -3.36 -0.87 -9.91
CA HIS A 59 -2.51 -0.53 -8.78
C HIS A 59 -1.21 -1.30 -8.84
N ALA A 60 -0.22 -0.83 -8.05
CA ALA A 60 1.04 -1.51 -7.86
C ALA A 60 1.39 -1.58 -6.38
N VAL A 61 2.27 -2.49 -6.01
CA VAL A 61 2.84 -2.57 -4.68
C VAL A 61 4.35 -2.62 -4.80
N LEU A 62 5.01 -1.68 -4.15
CA LEU A 62 6.46 -1.67 -4.03
C LEU A 62 6.88 -2.67 -2.96
N PHE A 63 7.75 -3.60 -3.34
CA PHE A 63 8.43 -4.50 -2.41
C PHE A 63 9.86 -4.00 -2.20
N HIS A 64 10.09 -3.37 -1.05
CA HIS A 64 11.38 -2.82 -0.68
C HIS A 64 12.06 -3.71 0.33
N ARG A 65 13.19 -4.30 -0.06
CA ARG A 65 14.01 -5.13 0.84
C ARG A 65 15.09 -4.27 1.49
N TRP A 66 15.08 -4.19 2.81
CA TRP A 66 16.06 -3.42 3.62
C TRP A 66 17.26 -4.25 4.02
N SER A 67 17.05 -5.54 4.17
CA SER A 67 18.07 -6.54 4.49
C SER A 67 17.65 -7.89 3.91
N PRO A 68 18.52 -8.93 3.93
CA PRO A 68 18.15 -10.25 3.47
C PRO A 68 16.94 -10.87 4.18
N SER A 69 16.67 -10.46 5.42
CA SER A 69 15.58 -10.99 6.25
C SER A 69 14.41 -10.01 6.47
N SER A 70 14.49 -8.78 5.96
CA SER A 70 13.49 -7.74 6.22
C SER A 70 13.10 -7.02 4.95
N ALA A 71 11.79 -6.97 4.71
CA ALA A 71 11.21 -6.28 3.57
C ALA A 71 9.94 -5.53 3.98
N HIS A 72 9.54 -4.60 3.13
CA HIS A 72 8.40 -3.73 3.35
C HIS A 72 7.54 -3.60 2.10
N TRP A 73 6.22 -3.68 2.27
CA TRP A 73 5.23 -3.54 1.23
C TRP A 73 4.62 -2.15 1.26
N VAL A 74 4.66 -1.44 0.14
CA VAL A 74 4.13 -0.07 0.00
C VAL A 74 3.23 0.02 -1.22
N PRO A 75 1.92 0.17 -1.06
CA PRO A 75 1.01 0.29 -2.19
C PRO A 75 1.15 1.63 -2.90
N ILE A 76 1.07 1.57 -4.22
CA ILE A 76 1.00 2.71 -5.12
C ILE A 76 -0.39 2.73 -5.74
N ILE A 77 -1.19 3.68 -5.31
CA ILE A 77 -2.60 3.78 -5.64
C ILE A 77 -2.80 4.93 -6.61
N ARG A 78 -3.39 4.68 -7.76
CA ARG A 78 -3.75 5.75 -8.69
C ARG A 78 -5.26 5.90 -8.81
N ASN A 79 -5.68 7.14 -9.03
CA ASN A 79 -7.05 7.46 -9.40
C ASN A 79 -7.20 7.54 -10.93
N LYS A 80 -8.43 7.80 -11.36
CA LYS A 80 -8.77 7.95 -12.79
C LYS A 80 -8.10 9.14 -13.50
N ASN A 81 -7.56 10.10 -12.73
CA ASN A 81 -6.87 11.28 -13.26
C ASN A 81 -5.35 11.09 -13.33
N ASN A 82 -4.86 9.87 -13.06
CA ASN A 82 -3.43 9.56 -12.92
C ASN A 82 -2.73 10.32 -11.78
N ASP A 83 -3.47 10.74 -10.76
CA ASP A 83 -2.87 11.15 -9.51
C ASP A 83 -2.59 9.92 -8.66
N VAL A 84 -1.49 9.93 -7.95
CA VAL A 84 -0.97 8.76 -7.24
C VAL A 84 -0.77 9.08 -5.77
N ILE A 85 -1.17 8.15 -4.93
CA ILE A 85 -0.82 8.11 -3.52
C ILE A 85 0.11 6.92 -3.30
N VAL A 86 1.30 7.18 -2.78
CA VAL A 86 2.20 6.17 -2.25
C VAL A 86 1.91 6.06 -0.76
N PHE A 87 1.16 5.03 -0.39
CA PHE A 87 0.68 4.84 0.99
C PHE A 87 1.64 3.94 1.77
N ASP A 88 2.57 4.55 2.46
CA ASP A 88 3.50 3.83 3.33
C ASP A 88 2.94 3.74 4.76
N SER A 89 2.64 2.54 5.23
CA SER A 89 2.14 2.33 6.59
C SER A 89 3.12 2.77 7.69
N LEU A 90 4.41 2.81 7.40
CA LEU A 90 5.44 3.36 8.28
C LEU A 90 5.60 4.90 8.15
N GLY A 91 4.94 5.53 7.18
CA GLY A 91 5.00 6.97 6.96
C GLY A 91 6.44 7.47 6.84
N LYS A 92 6.77 8.51 7.60
CA LYS A 92 8.14 9.08 7.63
C LYS A 92 9.23 8.09 8.07
N ASN A 93 8.86 6.99 8.72
CA ASN A 93 9.78 5.95 9.19
C ASN A 93 10.03 4.85 8.15
N GLY A 94 9.33 4.88 7.03
CA GLY A 94 9.44 3.92 5.95
C GLY A 94 10.36 4.38 4.81
N ILE A 95 9.89 4.23 3.57
CA ILE A 95 10.69 4.53 2.38
C ILE A 95 11.07 5.99 2.23
N LEU A 96 10.36 6.92 2.88
CA LEU A 96 10.72 8.36 2.87
C LEU A 96 12.12 8.64 3.45
N LYS A 97 12.69 7.72 4.21
CA LYS A 97 14.08 7.81 4.68
C LYS A 97 15.12 7.60 3.57
N ASP A 98 14.76 6.85 2.54
CA ASP A 98 15.64 6.57 1.40
C ASP A 98 15.41 7.59 0.28
N LYS A 99 16.15 8.69 0.33
CA LYS A 99 16.04 9.78 -0.64
C LYS A 99 16.34 9.35 -2.08
N LYS A 100 17.25 8.41 -2.27
CA LYS A 100 17.58 7.88 -3.61
C LYS A 100 16.43 7.08 -4.19
N LEU A 101 15.84 6.22 -3.38
CA LEU A 101 14.66 5.45 -3.76
C LEU A 101 13.48 6.38 -4.09
N ILE A 102 13.20 7.35 -3.25
CA ILE A 102 12.11 8.31 -3.48
C ILE A 102 12.29 9.09 -4.77
N LYS A 103 13.51 9.57 -5.03
CA LYS A 103 13.82 10.27 -6.29
C LYS A 103 13.59 9.37 -7.49
N LYS A 104 14.12 8.16 -7.49
CA LYS A 104 13.99 7.20 -8.58
C LYS A 104 12.53 6.81 -8.80
N LEU A 105 11.80 6.48 -7.74
CA LEU A 105 10.39 6.11 -7.80
C LEU A 105 9.54 7.27 -8.37
N THR A 106 9.79 8.49 -7.91
CA THR A 106 9.11 9.69 -8.40
C THR A 106 9.37 9.94 -9.88
N ASP A 107 10.63 9.84 -10.32
CA ASP A 107 11.01 10.03 -11.71
C ASP A 107 10.32 8.99 -12.62
N VAL A 108 10.36 7.71 -12.22
CA VAL A 108 9.70 6.63 -12.96
C VAL A 108 8.18 6.80 -13.00
N MET A 109 7.54 7.21 -11.91
CA MET A 109 6.11 7.48 -11.92
C MET A 109 5.73 8.61 -12.87
N ARG A 110 6.52 9.68 -12.92
CA ARG A 110 6.32 10.79 -13.88
C ARG A 110 6.52 10.35 -15.33
N GLU A 111 7.51 9.54 -15.61
CA GLU A 111 7.73 8.93 -16.93
C GLU A 111 6.56 8.02 -17.34
N ASN A 112 5.87 7.41 -16.38
CA ASN A 112 4.64 6.64 -16.59
C ASN A 112 3.36 7.50 -16.65
N GLY A 113 3.47 8.82 -16.73
CA GLY A 113 2.35 9.74 -16.91
C GLY A 113 1.59 10.12 -15.65
N MET A 114 2.19 9.91 -14.46
CA MET A 114 1.58 10.32 -13.20
C MET A 114 1.68 11.83 -13.01
N ASN A 115 0.56 12.48 -12.71
CA ASN A 115 0.49 13.94 -12.60
C ASN A 115 0.87 14.43 -11.21
N LYS A 116 0.11 14.03 -10.21
CA LYS A 116 0.31 14.40 -8.82
C LYS A 116 0.72 13.17 -8.02
N ILE A 117 1.84 13.26 -7.31
CA ILE A 117 2.37 12.16 -6.50
C ILE A 117 2.40 12.62 -5.05
N THR A 118 1.66 11.91 -4.20
CA THR A 118 1.51 12.23 -2.78
C THR A 118 2.02 11.07 -1.94
N PHE A 119 2.80 11.36 -0.91
CA PHE A 119 3.26 10.41 0.10
C PHE A 119 2.62 10.78 1.44
N ASN A 120 2.13 9.78 2.18
CA ASN A 120 1.76 10.04 3.57
C ASN A 120 3.02 10.08 4.45
N SER A 121 3.07 11.04 5.37
CA SER A 121 4.15 11.14 6.36
C SER A 121 3.79 10.53 7.70
N LYS A 122 2.49 10.43 8.02
CA LYS A 122 2.00 9.87 9.26
C LYS A 122 2.09 8.35 9.27
N PRO A 123 2.76 7.74 10.28
CA PRO A 123 2.81 6.29 10.40
C PRO A 123 1.49 5.72 10.94
N PHE A 124 1.07 4.58 10.40
CA PHE A 124 -0.05 3.77 10.86
C PHE A 124 0.39 2.41 11.40
N GLN A 125 1.61 2.03 11.16
CA GLN A 125 2.22 0.79 11.61
C GLN A 125 3.30 1.08 12.65
N GLY A 126 3.36 0.26 13.71
CA GLY A 126 4.48 0.30 14.65
C GLY A 126 5.77 -0.23 14.01
N ASN A 127 6.93 0.28 14.43
CA ASN A 127 8.22 -0.09 13.84
C ASN A 127 8.59 -1.56 14.08
N ASP A 128 8.00 -2.19 15.08
CA ASP A 128 8.23 -3.57 15.52
C ASP A 128 7.15 -4.56 15.05
N THR A 129 6.25 -4.12 14.18
CA THR A 129 5.16 -4.95 13.66
C THR A 129 5.36 -5.31 12.20
N SER A 130 4.69 -6.36 11.73
CA SER A 130 4.75 -6.85 10.35
C SER A 130 3.40 -6.76 9.63
N THR A 131 2.70 -5.64 9.78
CA THR A 131 1.35 -5.43 9.25
C THR A 131 1.31 -4.72 7.89
N CYS A 132 2.45 -4.43 7.27
CA CYS A 132 2.53 -3.66 6.01
C CYS A 132 1.75 -4.29 4.84
N GLY A 133 1.72 -5.62 4.74
CA GLY A 133 0.92 -6.34 3.75
C GLY A 133 -0.57 -6.12 3.96
N LYS A 134 -1.06 -6.18 5.19
CA LYS A 134 -2.45 -5.90 5.55
C LYS A 134 -2.84 -4.45 5.25
N TRP A 135 -1.97 -3.49 5.58
CA TRP A 135 -2.15 -2.09 5.24
C TRP A 135 -2.20 -1.86 3.73
N SER A 136 -1.39 -2.60 2.96
CA SER A 136 -1.40 -2.52 1.50
C SER A 136 -2.73 -2.99 0.91
N ILE A 137 -3.26 -4.12 1.37
CA ILE A 137 -4.57 -4.63 0.97
C ILE A 137 -5.66 -3.64 1.34
N TYR A 138 -5.63 -3.12 2.57
CA TYR A 138 -6.57 -2.13 3.06
C TYR A 138 -6.61 -0.88 2.18
N ALA A 139 -5.46 -0.26 1.91
CA ALA A 139 -5.38 0.96 1.11
C ALA A 139 -5.87 0.76 -0.33
N ILE A 140 -5.49 -0.34 -0.99
CA ILE A 140 -5.95 -0.67 -2.34
C ILE A 140 -7.47 -0.91 -2.36
N SER A 141 -7.99 -1.63 -1.38
CA SER A 141 -9.42 -1.93 -1.28
C SER A 141 -10.24 -0.68 -1.04
N MET A 142 -9.78 0.21 -0.18
CA MET A 142 -10.42 1.50 0.07
C MET A 142 -10.49 2.34 -1.22
N ASN A 143 -9.41 2.39 -1.97
CA ASN A 143 -9.38 3.12 -3.24
C ASN A 143 -10.37 2.54 -4.26
N LYS A 144 -10.46 1.21 -4.36
CA LYS A 144 -11.41 0.55 -5.28
C LYS A 144 -12.86 0.77 -4.88
N LEU A 145 -13.18 0.65 -3.59
CA LEU A 145 -14.55 0.79 -3.10
C LEU A 145 -15.09 2.21 -3.23
N PHE A 146 -14.26 3.20 -3.01
CA PHE A 146 -14.67 4.61 -2.97
C PHE A 146 -14.23 5.40 -4.20
N ASN A 147 -13.71 4.71 -5.22
CA ASN A 147 -13.26 5.31 -6.48
C ASN A 147 -12.28 6.48 -6.28
N GLY A 148 -11.42 6.34 -5.32
CA GLY A 148 -10.40 7.30 -4.93
C GLY A 148 -10.26 7.40 -3.40
N VAL A 149 -9.06 7.67 -2.94
CA VAL A 149 -8.77 7.88 -1.51
C VAL A 149 -8.46 9.34 -1.28
N ASP A 150 -9.20 9.94 -0.37
CA ASP A 150 -8.83 11.21 0.25
C ASP A 150 -7.99 10.90 1.47
N ILE A 151 -6.70 11.24 1.41
CA ILE A 151 -5.74 10.85 2.46
C ILE A 151 -6.06 11.52 3.80
N GLU A 152 -6.57 12.73 3.80
CA GLU A 152 -6.93 13.45 5.02
C GLU A 152 -8.14 12.82 5.69
N LYS A 153 -9.19 12.52 4.94
CA LYS A 153 -10.37 11.80 5.47
C LYS A 153 -10.00 10.42 5.99
N LEU A 154 -9.12 9.71 5.28
CA LEU A 154 -8.61 8.42 5.75
C LEU A 154 -7.84 8.55 7.06
N HIS A 155 -6.99 9.58 7.20
CA HIS A 155 -6.28 9.85 8.46
C HIS A 155 -7.25 10.08 9.62
N ASN A 156 -8.26 10.90 9.43
CA ASN A 156 -9.26 11.20 10.46
C ASN A 156 -10.03 9.94 10.87
N HIS A 157 -10.44 9.13 9.91
CA HIS A 157 -11.10 7.85 10.19
C HIS A 157 -10.19 6.90 10.97
N LEU A 158 -8.94 6.75 10.57
CA LEU A 158 -8.00 5.88 11.27
C LEU A 158 -7.66 6.39 12.67
N ASP A 159 -7.65 7.70 12.90
CA ASP A 159 -7.50 8.27 14.23
C ASP A 159 -8.67 7.90 15.15
N GLU A 160 -9.90 7.92 14.65
CA GLU A 160 -11.07 7.44 15.41
C GLU A 160 -10.97 5.93 15.70
N LYS A 161 -10.52 5.13 14.73
CA LYS A 161 -10.29 3.69 14.97
C LYS A 161 -9.17 3.44 15.98
N LYS A 162 -8.12 4.23 15.97
CA LYS A 162 -7.06 4.16 16.99
C LYS A 162 -7.62 4.41 18.39
N LYS A 163 -8.50 5.39 18.56
CA LYS A 163 -9.17 5.64 19.85
C LYS A 163 -10.00 4.44 20.29
N GLN A 164 -10.73 3.83 19.36
CA GLN A 164 -11.61 2.70 19.61
C GLN A 164 -10.84 1.41 19.93
N PHE A 165 -9.76 1.12 19.23
CA PHE A 165 -9.00 -0.15 19.32
C PHE A 165 -7.70 -0.05 20.13
N GLY A 166 -7.27 1.16 20.50
CA GLY A 166 -6.04 1.40 21.24
C GLY A 166 -4.80 1.65 20.38
N SER A 167 -4.75 1.11 19.16
CA SER A 167 -3.69 1.39 18.16
C SER A 167 -4.18 1.14 16.75
N TYR A 168 -3.48 1.67 15.75
CA TYR A 168 -3.75 1.38 14.34
C TYR A 168 -3.50 -0.10 14.02
N ASP A 169 -2.43 -0.69 14.53
CA ASP A 169 -2.12 -2.11 14.30
C ASP A 169 -3.19 -3.03 14.90
N LYS A 170 -3.73 -2.73 16.06
CA LYS A 170 -4.85 -3.48 16.63
C LYS A 170 -6.10 -3.39 15.76
N TYR A 171 -6.36 -2.23 15.18
CA TYR A 171 -7.48 -2.07 14.25
C TYR A 171 -7.29 -2.93 12.99
N ILE A 172 -6.15 -2.82 12.31
CA ILE A 172 -5.91 -3.58 11.08
C ILE A 172 -5.89 -5.09 11.35
N LEU A 173 -5.28 -5.53 12.43
CA LEU A 173 -5.29 -6.93 12.84
C LEU A 173 -6.71 -7.44 13.12
N ASN A 174 -7.56 -6.62 13.76
CA ASN A 174 -8.95 -6.98 13.99
C ASN A 174 -9.76 -7.14 12.70
N LEU A 175 -9.50 -6.28 11.69
CA LEU A 175 -10.13 -6.42 10.37
C LEU A 175 -9.82 -7.77 9.73
N PHE A 176 -8.58 -8.22 9.81
CA PHE A 176 -8.12 -9.46 9.17
C PHE A 176 -8.33 -10.71 10.03
N SER A 177 -8.66 -10.58 11.31
CA SER A 177 -8.89 -11.72 12.21
C SER A 177 -10.30 -12.29 12.13
N LYS A 178 -11.26 -11.55 11.60
CA LYS A 178 -12.68 -11.95 11.57
C LYS A 178 -13.00 -13.07 10.57
N ASP A 179 -12.06 -13.44 9.73
CA ASP A 179 -12.24 -14.45 8.68
C ASP A 179 -11.53 -15.79 8.98
N VAL A 180 -11.04 -15.99 10.18
CA VAL A 180 -10.42 -17.25 10.61
C VAL A 180 -11.41 -18.13 11.38
N LEU A 181 -12.68 -17.75 11.35
CA LEU A 181 -13.74 -18.53 12.00
C LEU A 181 -14.59 -19.28 10.95
#